data_44af22171da6fd9553037430062c28ba
#
_entry.id   44af22171da6fd9553037430062c28ba
#
_cell.length_a   1.000
_cell.length_b   1.000
_cell.length_c   1.000
_cell.angle_alpha   90.00
_cell.angle_beta   90.00
_cell.angle_gamma   90.00
#
_symmetry.space_group_name_H-M   'P 1'
#
loop_
_entity.id
_entity.type
_entity.pdbx_description
1 polymer ?
#
loop_
_entity_poly.entity_id
_entity_poly.type
_entity_poly.pdbx_seq_one_letter_code
_entity_poly.pdbx_strand_id
1 'polypeptide(L)'
;MARNKHPERTRARILDVAKRLFLTKGYDGTTMQDIVNSLGDLSKGAVYYHFKSKEAILDALGEEDQSRHDPMAINDTGLTGLDKLREAFRRSAADNEHMRLMNMAYPAMHDPKLLAANLKVWRTQVADMFEAMIREGVADGSIDTAYPREAAELLALLTNYWLAPTFYPATADEMHHRVEALAAVCTGLGVPILDKDLIKTVSRGYATLI
;
A
#
# COMPACT_ATOMS: atom_id res chain seq x y z
N MET A 1 -19.86 -18.70 -29.82
CA MET A 1 -18.97 -17.89 -28.95
C MET A 1 -17.95 -18.81 -28.34
N ALA A 2 -16.66 -18.61 -28.60
CA ALA A 2 -15.60 -19.44 -28.05
C ALA A 2 -15.53 -19.17 -26.53
N ARG A 3 -15.86 -20.21 -25.78
CA ARG A 3 -15.77 -20.23 -24.31
C ARG A 3 -14.29 -19.98 -23.92
N ASN A 4 -14.02 -18.90 -23.19
CA ASN A 4 -12.66 -18.56 -22.75
C ASN A 4 -12.08 -19.74 -21.95
N LYS A 5 -11.09 -20.44 -22.53
CA LYS A 5 -10.51 -21.65 -21.93
C LYS A 5 -9.68 -21.37 -20.67
N HIS A 6 -9.32 -20.10 -20.42
CA HIS A 6 -8.46 -19.70 -19.32
C HIS A 6 -8.88 -18.34 -18.75
N PRO A 7 -9.97 -18.24 -17.98
CA PRO A 7 -10.48 -16.98 -17.45
C PRO A 7 -9.45 -16.24 -16.59
N GLU A 8 -8.64 -16.97 -15.78
CA GLU A 8 -7.60 -16.39 -14.93
C GLU A 8 -6.50 -15.69 -15.75
N ARG A 9 -6.09 -16.28 -16.87
CA ARG A 9 -5.10 -15.65 -17.76
C ARG A 9 -5.63 -14.37 -18.39
N THR A 10 -6.93 -14.36 -18.74
CA THR A 10 -7.57 -13.17 -19.28
C THR A 10 -7.68 -12.08 -18.24
N ARG A 11 -8.05 -12.44 -16.99
CA ARG A 11 -8.11 -11.51 -15.88
C ARG A 11 -6.73 -10.87 -15.64
N ALA A 12 -5.68 -11.65 -15.54
CA ALA A 12 -4.31 -11.17 -15.35
C ALA A 12 -3.86 -10.22 -16.47
N ARG A 13 -4.14 -10.56 -17.75
CA ARG A 13 -3.82 -9.68 -18.89
C ARG A 13 -4.56 -8.33 -18.82
N ILE A 14 -5.82 -8.34 -18.38
CA ILE A 14 -6.59 -7.09 -18.21
C ILE A 14 -5.94 -6.23 -17.12
N LEU A 15 -5.55 -6.83 -16.00
CA LEU A 15 -4.88 -6.13 -14.90
C LEU A 15 -3.52 -5.55 -15.34
N ASP A 16 -2.69 -6.32 -16.05
CA ASP A 16 -1.40 -5.84 -16.56
C ASP A 16 -1.53 -4.65 -17.50
N VAL A 17 -2.49 -4.73 -18.45
CA VAL A 17 -2.73 -3.64 -19.39
C VAL A 17 -3.28 -2.40 -18.69
N ALA A 18 -4.25 -2.57 -17.80
CA ALA A 18 -4.84 -1.48 -17.05
C ALA A 18 -3.80 -0.80 -16.15
N LYS A 19 -3.00 -1.57 -15.41
CA LYS A 19 -1.90 -1.08 -14.58
C LYS A 19 -0.92 -0.23 -15.38
N ARG A 20 -0.46 -0.74 -16.55
CA ARG A 20 0.43 0.02 -17.41
C ARG A 20 -0.19 1.34 -17.88
N LEU A 21 -1.47 1.34 -18.27
CA LEU A 21 -2.18 2.55 -18.68
C LEU A 21 -2.33 3.53 -17.51
N PHE A 22 -2.70 3.05 -16.34
CA PHE A 22 -2.80 3.87 -15.15
C PHE A 22 -1.47 4.51 -14.76
N LEU A 23 -0.37 3.77 -14.85
CA LEU A 23 0.97 4.29 -14.54
C LEU A 23 1.51 5.28 -15.59
N THR A 24 1.09 5.17 -16.86
CA THR A 24 1.61 6.01 -17.95
C THR A 24 0.72 7.18 -18.31
N LYS A 25 -0.60 7.02 -18.20
CA LYS A 25 -1.62 7.98 -18.63
C LYS A 25 -2.36 8.62 -17.44
N GLY A 26 -2.13 8.09 -16.24
CA GLY A 26 -2.87 8.40 -15.03
C GLY A 26 -4.19 7.64 -14.94
N TYR A 27 -4.69 7.46 -13.72
CA TYR A 27 -5.97 6.80 -13.47
C TYR A 27 -7.13 7.56 -14.12
N ASP A 28 -7.22 8.88 -13.89
CA ASP A 28 -8.30 9.72 -14.44
C ASP A 28 -8.25 9.83 -15.96
N GLY A 29 -7.04 9.86 -16.54
CA GLY A 29 -6.82 9.92 -17.98
C GLY A 29 -7.06 8.60 -18.71
N THR A 30 -7.32 7.49 -18.00
CA THR A 30 -7.56 6.17 -18.57
C THR A 30 -9.04 5.82 -18.55
N THR A 31 -9.56 5.33 -19.66
CA THR A 31 -10.95 4.85 -19.79
C THR A 31 -11.00 3.33 -19.94
N MET A 32 -12.15 2.73 -19.64
CA MET A 32 -12.39 1.31 -19.95
C MET A 32 -12.20 1.00 -21.44
N GLN A 33 -12.50 1.98 -22.32
CA GLN A 33 -12.31 1.80 -23.77
C GLN A 33 -10.81 1.77 -24.13
N ASP A 34 -9.96 2.56 -23.47
CA ASP A 34 -8.50 2.49 -23.68
C ASP A 34 -7.95 1.11 -23.32
N ILE A 35 -8.44 0.53 -22.22
CA ILE A 35 -8.06 -0.82 -21.79
C ILE A 35 -8.48 -1.85 -22.83
N VAL A 36 -9.73 -1.79 -23.30
CA VAL A 36 -10.23 -2.68 -24.36
C VAL A 36 -9.38 -2.55 -25.63
N ASN A 37 -9.11 -1.33 -26.08
CA ASN A 37 -8.33 -1.08 -27.29
C ASN A 37 -6.90 -1.62 -27.19
N SER A 38 -6.28 -1.48 -26.00
CA SER A 38 -4.91 -1.95 -25.76
C SER A 38 -4.78 -3.48 -25.66
N LEU A 39 -5.89 -4.19 -25.42
CA LEU A 39 -5.92 -5.65 -25.39
C LEU A 39 -6.06 -6.28 -26.79
N GLY A 40 -6.54 -5.52 -27.79
CA GLY A 40 -6.56 -5.84 -29.21
C GLY A 40 -7.37 -7.08 -29.62
N ASP A 41 -7.10 -8.22 -29.02
CA ASP A 41 -7.69 -9.53 -29.31
C ASP A 41 -8.88 -9.90 -28.43
N LEU A 42 -9.16 -9.11 -27.39
CA LEU A 42 -10.30 -9.32 -26.50
C LEU A 42 -11.48 -8.42 -26.88
N SER A 43 -12.66 -9.02 -26.95
CA SER A 43 -13.88 -8.25 -27.16
C SER A 43 -14.20 -7.38 -25.93
N LYS A 44 -14.88 -6.25 -26.16
CA LYS A 44 -15.40 -5.40 -25.08
C LYS A 44 -16.21 -6.21 -24.06
N GLY A 45 -17.06 -7.13 -24.53
CA GLY A 45 -17.84 -8.01 -23.65
C GLY A 45 -17.00 -8.92 -22.79
N ALA A 46 -15.84 -9.40 -23.28
CA ALA A 46 -14.93 -10.22 -22.50
C ALA A 46 -14.28 -9.42 -21.37
N VAL A 47 -13.88 -8.16 -21.62
CA VAL A 47 -13.31 -7.28 -20.58
C VAL A 47 -14.37 -6.97 -19.52
N TYR A 48 -15.58 -6.57 -19.93
CA TYR A 48 -16.69 -6.25 -19.01
C TYR A 48 -17.26 -7.47 -18.27
N TYR A 49 -17.00 -8.68 -18.74
CA TYR A 49 -17.29 -9.90 -17.99
C TYR A 49 -16.42 -9.99 -16.73
N HIS A 50 -15.12 -9.67 -16.83
CA HIS A 50 -14.18 -9.73 -15.71
C HIS A 50 -14.28 -8.50 -14.80
N PHE A 51 -14.37 -7.31 -15.38
CA PHE A 51 -14.37 -6.04 -14.62
C PHE A 51 -15.47 -5.12 -15.13
N LYS A 52 -16.38 -4.73 -14.25
CA LYS A 52 -17.52 -3.89 -14.60
C LYS A 52 -17.16 -2.42 -14.74
N SER A 53 -16.08 -1.99 -14.10
CA SER A 53 -15.63 -0.60 -14.08
C SER A 53 -14.12 -0.51 -13.91
N LYS A 54 -13.61 0.69 -14.07
CA LYS A 54 -12.19 1.05 -13.84
C LYS A 54 -11.83 0.93 -12.36
N GLU A 55 -12.76 1.27 -11.49
CA GLU A 55 -12.64 1.14 -10.04
C GLU A 55 -12.45 -0.33 -9.63
N ALA A 56 -13.24 -1.24 -10.18
CA ALA A 56 -13.10 -2.68 -9.91
C ALA A 56 -11.73 -3.25 -10.35
N ILE A 57 -11.12 -2.65 -11.39
CA ILE A 57 -9.75 -3.00 -11.78
C ILE A 57 -8.75 -2.45 -10.78
N LEU A 58 -8.93 -1.21 -10.33
CA LEU A 58 -8.05 -0.59 -9.34
C LEU A 58 -8.08 -1.35 -8.01
N ASP A 59 -9.27 -1.74 -7.55
CA ASP A 59 -9.46 -2.56 -6.35
C ASP A 59 -8.71 -3.89 -6.48
N ALA A 60 -8.85 -4.58 -7.61
CA ALA A 60 -8.18 -5.85 -7.86
C ALA A 60 -6.65 -5.71 -7.93
N LEU A 61 -6.14 -4.61 -8.47
CA LEU A 61 -4.70 -4.30 -8.45
C LEU A 61 -4.21 -4.04 -7.02
N GLY A 62 -5.01 -3.35 -6.21
CA GLY A 62 -4.72 -3.13 -4.80
C GLY A 62 -4.69 -4.44 -4.00
N GLU A 63 -5.63 -5.35 -4.23
CA GLU A 63 -5.65 -6.67 -3.59
C GLU A 63 -4.41 -7.51 -3.95
N GLU A 64 -4.00 -7.52 -5.24
CA GLU A 64 -2.79 -8.23 -5.69
C GLU A 64 -1.52 -7.62 -5.08
N ASP A 65 -1.45 -6.31 -4.99
CA ASP A 65 -0.35 -5.59 -4.40
C ASP A 65 -0.25 -5.84 -2.89
N GLN A 66 -1.37 -5.74 -2.17
CA GLN A 66 -1.44 -6.05 -0.74
C GLN A 66 -1.00 -7.48 -0.44
N SER A 67 -1.40 -8.47 -1.26
CA SER A 67 -0.98 -9.86 -1.10
C SER A 67 0.53 -10.05 -1.25
N ARG A 68 1.19 -9.26 -2.10
CA ARG A 68 2.66 -9.28 -2.26
C ARG A 68 3.40 -8.62 -1.10
N HIS A 69 2.78 -7.62 -0.49
CA HIS A 69 3.36 -6.82 0.60
C HIS A 69 2.77 -7.18 1.96
N ASP A 70 2.14 -8.35 2.07
CA ASP A 70 1.61 -8.83 3.35
C ASP A 70 2.75 -8.95 4.38
N PRO A 71 2.76 -8.11 5.41
CA PRO A 71 3.77 -8.18 6.47
C PRO A 71 3.77 -9.54 7.18
N MET A 72 2.61 -10.21 7.23
CA MET A 72 2.48 -11.54 7.85
C MET A 72 3.14 -12.65 7.02
N ALA A 73 3.47 -12.38 5.74
CA ALA A 73 4.28 -13.27 4.92
C ALA A 73 5.78 -13.26 5.29
N ILE A 74 6.20 -12.46 6.27
CA ILE A 74 7.55 -12.49 6.84
C ILE A 74 7.64 -13.67 7.83
N ASN A 75 7.75 -14.88 7.27
CA ASN A 75 7.78 -16.13 8.03
C ASN A 75 9.19 -16.50 8.54
N ASP A 76 10.10 -15.55 8.64
CA ASP A 76 11.45 -15.80 9.18
C ASP A 76 11.36 -15.89 10.71
N THR A 77 11.48 -17.11 11.21
CA THR A 77 11.46 -17.42 12.65
C THR A 77 12.69 -16.93 13.42
N GLY A 78 13.71 -16.44 12.70
CA GLY A 78 14.91 -15.84 13.30
C GLY A 78 14.78 -14.34 13.57
N LEU A 79 13.74 -13.67 13.06
CA LEU A 79 13.51 -12.24 13.26
C LEU A 79 12.68 -11.97 14.52
N THR A 80 13.08 -10.94 15.25
CA THR A 80 12.27 -10.38 16.36
C THR A 80 11.02 -9.67 15.79
N GLY A 81 10.03 -9.41 16.65
CA GLY A 81 8.84 -8.64 16.25
C GLY A 81 9.20 -7.25 15.73
N LEU A 82 10.21 -6.58 16.32
CA LEU A 82 10.75 -5.30 15.82
C LEU A 82 11.39 -5.45 14.43
N ASP A 83 12.16 -6.52 14.19
CA ASP A 83 12.82 -6.74 12.90
C ASP A 83 11.81 -7.06 11.80
N LYS A 84 10.74 -7.79 12.12
CA LYS A 84 9.63 -8.03 11.19
C LYS A 84 8.94 -6.73 10.78
N LEU A 85 8.66 -5.83 11.73
CA LEU A 85 8.12 -4.50 11.44
C LEU A 85 9.07 -3.70 10.54
N ARG A 86 10.35 -3.65 10.86
CA ARG A 86 11.38 -2.98 10.05
C ARG A 86 11.44 -3.52 8.63
N GLU A 87 11.39 -4.84 8.50
CA GLU A 87 11.45 -5.49 7.19
C GLU A 87 10.18 -5.22 6.37
N ALA A 88 9.00 -5.22 6.97
CA ALA A 88 7.75 -4.84 6.31
C ALA A 88 7.83 -3.42 5.73
N PHE A 89 8.28 -2.46 6.53
CA PHE A 89 8.45 -1.07 6.08
C PHE A 89 9.53 -0.95 5.00
N ARG A 90 10.63 -1.68 5.12
CA ARG A 90 11.72 -1.67 4.13
C ARG A 90 11.23 -2.20 2.77
N ARG A 91 10.53 -3.34 2.77
CA ARG A 91 9.98 -3.92 1.53
C ARG A 91 8.98 -2.99 0.86
N SER A 92 8.02 -2.48 1.62
CA SER A 92 7.01 -1.56 1.09
C SER A 92 7.65 -0.28 0.51
N ALA A 93 8.51 0.39 1.27
CA ALA A 93 9.13 1.65 0.83
C ALA A 93 10.16 1.49 -0.29
N ALA A 94 10.76 0.30 -0.45
CA ALA A 94 11.73 0.02 -1.51
C ALA A 94 11.06 -0.42 -2.83
N ASP A 95 9.81 -0.85 -2.80
CA ASP A 95 9.08 -1.25 -4.01
C ASP A 95 8.45 -0.03 -4.70
N ASN A 96 9.14 0.45 -5.74
CA ASN A 96 8.67 1.59 -6.53
C ASN A 96 7.33 1.33 -7.23
N GLU A 97 7.00 0.08 -7.54
CA GLU A 97 5.72 -0.27 -8.16
C GLU A 97 4.58 -0.14 -7.14
N HIS A 98 4.77 -0.70 -5.95
CA HIS A 98 3.86 -0.55 -4.82
C HIS A 98 3.59 0.94 -4.52
N MET A 99 4.65 1.74 -4.35
CA MET A 99 4.54 3.17 -4.07
C MET A 99 3.74 3.90 -5.17
N ARG A 100 4.00 3.61 -6.45
CA ARG A 100 3.24 4.20 -7.57
C ARG A 100 1.77 3.77 -7.58
N LEU A 101 1.47 2.51 -7.28
CA LEU A 101 0.08 2.02 -7.16
C LEU A 101 -0.66 2.72 -6.03
N MET A 102 -0.02 2.89 -4.87
CA MET A 102 -0.58 3.65 -3.76
C MET A 102 -0.88 5.10 -4.16
N ASN A 103 0.08 5.79 -4.79
CA ASN A 103 -0.11 7.16 -5.25
C ASN A 103 -1.29 7.28 -6.23
N MET A 104 -1.43 6.32 -7.12
CA MET A 104 -2.50 6.28 -8.11
C MET A 104 -3.89 6.08 -7.46
N ALA A 105 -3.96 5.37 -6.33
CA ALA A 105 -5.22 5.14 -5.62
C ALA A 105 -5.67 6.38 -4.79
N TYR A 106 -4.76 7.25 -4.38
CA TYR A 106 -5.08 8.40 -3.53
C TYR A 106 -6.10 9.39 -4.12
N PRO A 107 -6.12 9.75 -5.41
CA PRO A 107 -7.16 10.61 -5.96
C PRO A 107 -8.58 10.07 -5.75
N ALA A 108 -8.78 8.75 -5.75
CA ALA A 108 -10.07 8.14 -5.44
C ALA A 108 -10.55 8.43 -4.01
N MET A 109 -9.63 8.74 -3.09
CA MET A 109 -9.96 9.08 -1.70
C MET A 109 -10.59 10.49 -1.55
N HIS A 110 -10.72 11.28 -2.62
CA HIS A 110 -11.55 12.49 -2.62
C HIS A 110 -13.05 12.14 -2.55
N ASP A 111 -13.46 10.93 -2.91
CA ASP A 111 -14.81 10.44 -2.61
C ASP A 111 -14.91 10.08 -1.11
N PRO A 112 -15.80 10.74 -0.33
CA PRO A 112 -15.93 10.49 1.11
C PRO A 112 -16.30 9.04 1.45
N LYS A 113 -16.99 8.34 0.57
CA LYS A 113 -17.37 6.92 0.80
C LYS A 113 -16.16 6.01 0.66
N LEU A 114 -15.32 6.25 -0.35
CA LEU A 114 -14.09 5.48 -0.56
C LEU A 114 -13.08 5.78 0.55
N LEU A 115 -12.95 7.04 0.95
CA LEU A 115 -12.11 7.42 2.09
C LEU A 115 -12.57 6.70 3.37
N ALA A 116 -13.87 6.70 3.67
CA ALA A 116 -14.41 6.04 4.85
C ALA A 116 -14.18 4.52 4.81
N ALA A 117 -14.34 3.88 3.65
CA ALA A 117 -14.08 2.46 3.47
C ALA A 117 -12.58 2.14 3.66
N ASN A 118 -11.69 2.92 3.04
CA ASN A 118 -10.25 2.78 3.19
C ASN A 118 -9.82 2.99 4.65
N LEU A 119 -10.30 4.03 5.32
CA LEU A 119 -10.00 4.29 6.73
C LEU A 119 -10.45 3.13 7.62
N LYS A 120 -11.58 2.47 7.30
CA LYS A 120 -12.03 1.28 8.02
C LYS A 120 -11.02 0.14 7.88
N VAL A 121 -10.53 -0.14 6.65
CA VAL A 121 -9.52 -1.19 6.39
C VAL A 121 -8.25 -0.92 7.19
N TRP A 122 -7.71 0.30 7.14
CA TRP A 122 -6.50 0.66 7.85
C TRP A 122 -6.65 0.60 9.36
N ARG A 123 -7.79 1.06 9.89
CA ARG A 123 -8.08 1.02 11.33
C ARG A 123 -8.26 -0.40 11.88
N THR A 124 -8.70 -1.35 11.08
CA THR A 124 -8.93 -2.73 11.50
C THR A 124 -7.83 -3.64 11.00
N GLN A 125 -7.82 -4.00 9.71
CA GLN A 125 -6.93 -5.04 9.17
C GLN A 125 -5.44 -4.67 9.28
N VAL A 126 -5.06 -3.45 8.87
CA VAL A 126 -3.65 -3.03 8.91
C VAL A 126 -3.18 -2.77 10.34
N ALA A 127 -4.00 -2.12 11.16
CA ALA A 127 -3.67 -1.91 12.56
C ALA A 127 -3.57 -3.25 13.32
N ASP A 128 -4.45 -4.22 13.04
CA ASP A 128 -4.38 -5.56 13.65
C ASP A 128 -3.08 -6.29 13.28
N MET A 129 -2.62 -6.16 12.02
CA MET A 129 -1.33 -6.72 11.58
C MET A 129 -0.14 -6.08 12.31
N PHE A 130 -0.10 -4.76 12.41
CA PHE A 130 0.95 -4.06 13.16
C PHE A 130 0.91 -4.41 14.64
N GLU A 131 -0.27 -4.47 15.25
CA GLU A 131 -0.42 -4.87 16.66
C GLU A 131 0.14 -6.26 16.91
N ALA A 132 -0.14 -7.23 16.04
CA ALA A 132 0.37 -8.59 16.18
C ALA A 132 1.92 -8.61 16.23
N MET A 133 2.60 -7.89 15.33
CA MET A 133 4.06 -7.79 15.32
C MET A 133 4.60 -7.01 16.52
N ILE A 134 3.92 -5.93 16.96
CA ILE A 134 4.32 -5.18 18.16
C ILE A 134 4.21 -6.07 19.40
N ARG A 135 3.13 -6.84 19.55
CA ARG A 135 2.95 -7.78 20.66
C ARG A 135 3.98 -8.91 20.64
N GLU A 136 4.35 -9.40 19.46
CA GLU A 136 5.46 -10.33 19.32
C GLU A 136 6.78 -9.70 19.82
N GLY A 137 7.07 -8.46 19.42
CA GLY A 137 8.23 -7.72 19.88
C GLY A 137 8.25 -7.44 21.39
N VAL A 138 7.09 -7.22 22.00
CA VAL A 138 6.97 -7.13 23.47
C VAL A 138 7.27 -8.48 24.11
N ALA A 139 6.78 -9.58 23.53
CA ALA A 139 6.99 -10.92 24.07
C ALA A 139 8.45 -11.39 23.95
N ASP A 140 9.16 -11.01 22.88
CA ASP A 140 10.58 -11.34 22.65
C ASP A 140 11.56 -10.32 23.25
N GLY A 141 11.05 -9.20 23.80
CA GLY A 141 11.83 -8.15 24.45
C GLY A 141 12.47 -7.14 23.48
N SER A 142 12.17 -7.18 22.21
CA SER A 142 12.68 -6.22 21.20
C SER A 142 11.91 -4.89 21.18
N ILE A 143 10.70 -4.87 21.75
CA ILE A 143 9.83 -3.69 21.89
C ILE A 143 9.46 -3.54 23.37
N ASP A 144 9.54 -2.30 23.88
CA ASP A 144 9.12 -1.96 25.24
C ASP A 144 8.03 -0.88 25.19
N THR A 145 6.78 -1.30 25.11
CA THR A 145 5.62 -0.41 25.06
C THR A 145 4.47 -0.88 25.94
N ALA A 146 3.83 0.07 26.60
CA ALA A 146 2.56 -0.15 27.30
C ALA A 146 1.34 0.01 26.36
N TYR A 147 1.56 0.43 25.11
CA TYR A 147 0.51 0.85 24.18
C TYR A 147 0.56 0.13 22.82
N PRO A 148 0.54 -1.23 22.79
CA PRO A 148 0.70 -1.97 21.52
C PRO A 148 -0.39 -1.64 20.49
N ARG A 149 -1.64 -1.50 20.93
CA ARG A 149 -2.78 -1.18 20.06
C ARG A 149 -2.71 0.25 19.53
N GLU A 150 -2.51 1.21 20.40
CA GLU A 150 -2.44 2.63 20.06
C GLU A 150 -1.25 2.93 19.14
N ALA A 151 -0.12 2.29 19.38
CA ALA A 151 1.04 2.39 18.50
C ALA A 151 0.76 1.84 17.10
N ALA A 152 0.07 0.71 17.00
CA ALA A 152 -0.35 0.12 15.72
C ALA A 152 -1.33 1.02 14.95
N GLU A 153 -2.32 1.58 15.64
CA GLU A 153 -3.29 2.52 15.05
C GLU A 153 -2.63 3.80 14.56
N LEU A 154 -1.70 4.37 15.34
CA LEU A 154 -0.94 5.54 14.93
C LEU A 154 -0.03 5.24 13.75
N LEU A 155 0.65 4.10 13.72
CA LEU A 155 1.44 3.67 12.57
C LEU A 155 0.55 3.58 11.32
N ALA A 156 -0.56 2.88 11.39
CA ALA A 156 -1.48 2.73 10.26
C ALA A 156 -1.98 4.10 9.76
N LEU A 157 -2.37 5.00 10.67
CA LEU A 157 -2.88 6.32 10.32
C LEU A 157 -1.79 7.22 9.72
N LEU A 158 -0.63 7.30 10.36
CA LEU A 158 0.41 8.24 9.97
C LEU A 158 1.08 7.82 8.66
N THR A 159 1.33 6.54 8.45
CA THR A 159 1.96 6.07 7.20
C THR A 159 1.03 6.16 6.00
N ASN A 160 -0.28 5.92 6.16
CA ASN A 160 -1.20 5.95 5.02
C ASN A 160 -1.74 7.34 4.68
N TYR A 161 -1.91 8.20 5.67
CA TYR A 161 -2.55 9.50 5.45
C TYR A 161 -1.58 10.67 5.62
N TRP A 162 -0.83 10.72 6.73
CA TRP A 162 0.02 11.87 7.01
C TRP A 162 1.30 11.93 6.16
N LEU A 163 1.89 10.78 5.82
CA LEU A 163 3.01 10.73 4.87
C LEU A 163 2.56 10.82 3.41
N ALA A 164 1.29 10.63 3.09
CA ALA A 164 0.81 10.70 1.71
C ALA A 164 0.75 12.14 1.21
N PRO A 165 1.52 12.53 0.15
CA PRO A 165 1.55 13.91 -0.35
C PRO A 165 0.20 14.41 -0.86
N THR A 166 -0.69 13.51 -1.28
CA THR A 166 -2.05 13.85 -1.71
C THR A 166 -2.88 14.49 -0.60
N PHE A 167 -2.69 14.06 0.67
CA PHE A 167 -3.40 14.64 1.82
C PHE A 167 -2.62 15.77 2.47
N TYR A 168 -1.30 15.60 2.54
CA TYR A 168 -0.37 16.56 3.13
C TYR A 168 0.75 16.85 2.14
N PRO A 169 0.58 17.81 1.21
CA PRO A 169 1.61 18.18 0.25
C PRO A 169 2.95 18.48 0.94
N ALA A 170 4.04 18.06 0.31
CA ALA A 170 5.39 18.23 0.85
C ALA A 170 6.42 18.28 -0.26
N THR A 171 7.53 18.92 -0.01
CA THR A 171 8.79 18.74 -0.75
C THR A 171 9.51 17.49 -0.25
N ALA A 172 10.54 17.03 -0.98
CA ALA A 172 11.35 15.89 -0.56
C ALA A 172 12.03 16.11 0.82
N ASP A 173 12.48 17.34 1.10
CA ASP A 173 13.09 17.69 2.38
C ASP A 173 12.06 17.69 3.52
N GLU A 174 10.87 18.25 3.28
CA GLU A 174 9.77 18.19 4.25
C GLU A 174 9.30 16.75 4.50
N MET A 175 9.30 15.90 3.48
CA MET A 175 9.00 14.48 3.65
C MET A 175 10.03 13.79 4.53
N HIS A 176 11.31 14.09 4.36
CA HIS A 176 12.36 13.56 5.24
C HIS A 176 12.12 13.95 6.69
N HIS A 177 11.86 15.24 6.97
CA HIS A 177 11.53 15.71 8.31
C HIS A 177 10.29 15.05 8.92
N ARG A 178 9.26 14.76 8.07
CA ARG A 178 8.06 14.03 8.55
C ARG A 178 8.41 12.60 8.96
N VAL A 179 9.24 11.92 8.21
CA VAL A 179 9.66 10.55 8.57
C VAL A 179 10.52 10.56 9.83
N GLU A 180 11.37 11.57 10.03
CA GLU A 180 12.10 11.76 11.30
C GLU A 180 11.13 12.02 12.47
N ALA A 181 10.11 12.86 12.27
CA ALA A 181 9.09 13.10 13.29
C ALA A 181 8.28 11.84 13.61
N LEU A 182 7.93 11.03 12.59
CA LEU A 182 7.30 9.72 12.79
C LEU A 182 8.21 8.79 13.62
N ALA A 183 9.51 8.77 13.33
CA ALA A 183 10.49 7.99 14.10
C ALA A 183 10.53 8.42 15.56
N ALA A 184 10.48 9.73 15.83
CA ALA A 184 10.44 10.27 17.20
C ALA A 184 9.15 9.87 17.94
N VAL A 185 8.00 9.92 17.27
CA VAL A 185 6.70 9.46 17.82
C VAL A 185 6.76 7.97 18.17
N CYS A 186 7.21 7.14 17.23
CA CYS A 186 7.31 5.69 17.45
C CYS A 186 8.29 5.35 18.60
N THR A 187 9.44 6.02 18.65
CA THR A 187 10.41 5.83 19.72
C THR A 187 9.84 6.28 21.08
N GLY A 188 9.10 7.40 21.10
CA GLY A 188 8.43 7.88 22.31
C GLY A 188 7.35 6.93 22.84
N LEU A 189 6.75 6.13 21.95
CA LEU A 189 5.81 5.06 22.32
C LEU A 189 6.51 3.73 22.69
N GLY A 190 7.83 3.67 22.67
CA GLY A 190 8.59 2.44 22.94
C GLY A 190 8.65 1.47 21.76
N VAL A 191 8.30 1.90 20.54
CA VAL A 191 8.35 1.11 19.30
C VAL A 191 9.36 1.72 18.33
N PRO A 192 10.68 1.55 18.52
CA PRO A 192 11.73 2.21 17.74
C PRO A 192 11.92 1.57 16.35
N ILE A 193 10.88 1.59 15.53
CA ILE A 193 10.84 0.91 14.22
C ILE A 193 11.76 1.60 13.18
N LEU A 194 11.85 2.93 13.19
CA LEU A 194 12.58 3.70 12.20
C LEU A 194 13.98 4.02 12.70
N ASP A 195 14.96 3.21 12.30
CA ASP A 195 16.39 3.54 12.43
C ASP A 195 16.85 4.51 11.32
N LYS A 196 18.11 4.96 11.39
CA LYS A 196 18.66 5.94 10.43
C LYS A 196 18.57 5.49 8.97
N ASP A 197 18.75 4.21 8.70
CA ASP A 197 18.74 3.68 7.34
C ASP A 197 17.31 3.48 6.83
N LEU A 198 16.41 3.06 7.70
CA LEU A 198 15.00 2.94 7.38
C LEU A 198 14.35 4.32 7.19
N ILE A 199 14.72 5.33 7.98
CA ILE A 199 14.30 6.74 7.75
C ILE A 199 14.65 7.17 6.32
N LYS A 200 15.89 6.95 5.87
CA LYS A 200 16.31 7.28 4.50
C LYS A 200 15.51 6.51 3.44
N THR A 201 15.29 5.21 3.67
CA THR A 201 14.57 4.34 2.73
C THR A 201 13.11 4.76 2.60
N VAL A 202 12.43 4.98 3.74
CA VAL A 202 11.03 5.42 3.78
C VAL A 202 10.88 6.82 3.18
N SER A 203 11.74 7.77 3.56
CA SER A 203 11.72 9.13 3.00
C SER A 203 11.89 9.12 1.49
N ARG A 204 12.80 8.30 0.96
CA ARG A 204 13.01 8.16 -0.49
C ARG A 204 11.81 7.52 -1.19
N GLY A 205 11.22 6.48 -0.60
CA GLY A 205 10.01 5.85 -1.13
C GLY A 205 8.88 6.86 -1.28
N TYR A 206 8.54 7.58 -0.22
CA TYR A 206 7.47 8.59 -0.25
C TYR A 206 7.82 9.80 -1.14
N ALA A 207 9.08 10.19 -1.25
CA ALA A 207 9.51 11.25 -2.17
C ALA A 207 9.26 10.90 -3.65
N THR A 208 9.10 9.63 -4.01
CA THR A 208 8.71 9.23 -5.38
C THR A 208 7.25 9.54 -5.70
N LEU A 209 6.45 9.92 -4.71
CA LEU A 209 5.03 10.27 -4.84
C LEU A 209 4.81 11.78 -5.04
N ILE A 210 5.86 12.58 -4.89
CA ILE A 210 5.87 14.05 -5.06
C ILE A 210 6.15 14.37 -6.52
#